data_bb4817ace949e8e9d30a0103c28df17b
#
_entry.id   bb4817ace949e8e9d30a0103c28df17b
#
_cell.length_a   1.000
_cell.length_b   1.000
_cell.length_c   1.000
_cell.angle_alpha   90.00
_cell.angle_beta   90.00
_cell.angle_gamma   90.00
#
_symmetry.space_group_name_H-M   'P 1'
#
loop_
_entity.id
_entity.type
_entity.pdbx_description
1 polymer ?
#
loop_
_entity_poly.entity_id
_entity_poly.type
_entity_poly.pdbx_seq_one_letter_code
_entity_poly.pdbx_strand_id
1 'polypeptide(L)'
;DKNISENKMPMPMLLCIGAINTHLVKLGLRGYVSINVQTGDALDTHSFATLIGVGATTVNPYLAFDSLYQRHSKKLFGNFTFDECVSRYIKSVNLGLLKIMSKMGISVLSSYRGGCNFETVGLSRTIVKDYFPGMLSKISGIGLKGIEKKIRTIHQEAFLDNSNILPIGGIYRYRKNGETHQYQGKLIHLLQTAVGQGSYCLLYTSPSPRDKRQCRMP
;
A
#
# COMPACT_ATOMS: atom_id res chain seq x y z
N ASP A 1 5.83 -5.24 -13.80
CA ASP A 1 5.33 -6.54 -13.33
C ASP A 1 4.23 -7.16 -14.21
N LYS A 2 4.08 -6.72 -15.44
CA LYS A 2 3.00 -7.17 -16.34
C LYS A 2 3.08 -8.65 -16.77
N ASN A 3 4.27 -9.24 -16.79
CA ASN A 3 4.50 -10.61 -17.30
C ASN A 3 4.58 -11.64 -16.15
N ILE A 4 3.56 -11.68 -15.31
CA ILE A 4 3.44 -12.66 -14.23
C ILE A 4 2.91 -13.97 -14.80
N SER A 5 3.48 -15.09 -14.40
CA SER A 5 3.03 -16.43 -14.75
C SER A 5 3.32 -17.39 -13.60
N GLU A 6 2.82 -18.60 -13.65
CA GLU A 6 3.08 -19.60 -12.62
C GLU A 6 4.57 -19.75 -12.26
N ASN A 7 5.45 -19.60 -13.25
CA ASN A 7 6.91 -19.72 -13.11
C ASN A 7 7.62 -18.36 -12.97
N LYS A 8 6.89 -17.23 -12.95
CA LYS A 8 7.47 -15.89 -12.92
C LYS A 8 6.76 -15.02 -11.87
N MET A 9 7.39 -14.88 -10.72
CA MET A 9 6.90 -14.01 -9.64
C MET A 9 7.18 -12.53 -9.95
N PRO A 10 6.29 -11.62 -9.52
CA PRO A 10 6.58 -10.18 -9.55
C PRO A 10 7.60 -9.82 -8.47
N MET A 11 8.44 -8.85 -8.76
CA MET A 11 9.27 -8.20 -7.75
C MET A 11 8.49 -6.99 -7.19
N PRO A 12 8.54 -6.71 -5.88
CA PRO A 12 7.89 -5.54 -5.32
C PRO A 12 8.34 -4.26 -6.00
N MET A 13 7.42 -3.54 -6.63
CA MET A 13 7.78 -2.41 -7.47
C MET A 13 8.47 -1.29 -6.68
N LEU A 14 8.05 -1.06 -5.44
CA LEU A 14 8.65 -0.06 -4.58
C LEU A 14 10.13 -0.35 -4.30
N LEU A 15 10.49 -1.61 -4.10
CA LEU A 15 11.89 -2.05 -3.90
C LEU A 15 12.71 -1.87 -5.19
N CYS A 16 12.13 -2.20 -6.34
CA CYS A 16 12.77 -2.00 -7.65
C CYS A 16 13.10 -0.53 -7.88
N ILE A 17 12.13 0.37 -7.63
CA ILE A 17 12.32 1.81 -7.80
C ILE A 17 13.40 2.31 -6.85
N GLY A 18 13.36 1.91 -5.57
CA GLY A 18 14.35 2.29 -4.59
C GLY A 18 15.76 1.88 -5.00
N ALA A 19 15.93 0.65 -5.49
CA ALA A 19 17.21 0.14 -6.00
C ALA A 19 17.69 0.95 -7.21
N ILE A 20 16.85 1.13 -8.21
CA ILE A 20 17.18 1.86 -9.46
C ILE A 20 17.49 3.32 -9.15
N ASN A 21 16.64 3.99 -8.39
CA ASN A 21 16.84 5.40 -8.04
C ASN A 21 18.13 5.60 -7.26
N THR A 22 18.41 4.77 -6.27
CA THR A 22 19.63 4.83 -5.47
C THR A 22 20.88 4.57 -6.32
N HIS A 23 20.79 3.60 -7.24
CA HIS A 23 21.89 3.31 -8.18
C HIS A 23 22.15 4.48 -9.11
N LEU A 24 21.13 5.07 -9.72
CA LEU A 24 21.24 6.22 -10.63
C LEU A 24 21.79 7.46 -9.89
N VAL A 25 21.40 7.67 -8.62
CA VAL A 25 21.95 8.76 -7.79
C VAL A 25 23.45 8.54 -7.54
N LYS A 26 23.87 7.32 -7.19
CA LYS A 26 25.30 6.99 -6.97
C LYS A 26 26.14 7.21 -8.22
N LEU A 27 25.59 6.97 -9.40
CA LEU A 27 26.29 7.19 -10.68
C LEU A 27 26.21 8.65 -11.17
N GLY A 28 25.48 9.54 -10.50
CA GLY A 28 25.25 10.92 -10.97
C GLY A 28 24.31 11.02 -12.19
N LEU A 29 23.63 9.91 -12.55
CA LEU A 29 22.81 9.84 -13.77
C LEU A 29 21.34 10.17 -13.52
N ARG A 30 20.90 10.30 -12.26
CA ARG A 30 19.48 10.46 -11.94
C ARG A 30 18.83 11.70 -12.56
N GLY A 31 19.59 12.77 -12.78
CA GLY A 31 19.08 13.99 -13.43
C GLY A 31 18.78 13.84 -14.92
N TYR A 32 19.38 12.87 -15.59
CA TYR A 32 19.25 12.64 -17.03
C TYR A 32 18.21 11.58 -17.38
N VAL A 33 17.69 10.84 -16.39
CA VAL A 33 16.84 9.65 -16.61
C VAL A 33 15.50 9.82 -15.89
N SER A 34 14.41 9.49 -16.60
CA SER A 34 13.08 9.33 -16.02
C SER A 34 12.82 7.87 -15.68
N ILE A 35 12.25 7.62 -14.50
CA ILE A 35 11.84 6.28 -14.07
C ILE A 35 10.35 6.13 -14.35
N ASN A 36 10.01 5.34 -15.35
CA ASN A 36 8.64 5.00 -15.69
C ASN A 36 8.28 3.66 -15.06
N VAL A 37 7.19 3.62 -14.28
CA VAL A 37 6.75 2.46 -13.53
C VAL A 37 5.47 1.91 -14.13
N GLN A 38 5.47 0.63 -14.50
CA GLN A 38 4.27 -0.09 -14.90
C GLN A 38 4.01 -1.21 -13.88
N THR A 39 2.93 -1.09 -13.11
CA THR A 39 2.65 -2.00 -12.00
C THR A 39 1.17 -2.26 -11.77
N GLY A 40 0.84 -3.48 -11.34
CA GLY A 40 -0.47 -3.85 -10.83
C GLY A 40 -0.74 -3.40 -9.40
N ASP A 41 0.29 -3.07 -8.61
CA ASP A 41 0.15 -2.73 -7.19
C ASP A 41 -0.40 -1.32 -6.95
N ALA A 42 -0.34 -0.43 -7.97
CA ALA A 42 -0.76 0.96 -7.84
C ALA A 42 -2.27 1.10 -8.07
N LEU A 43 -3.07 0.92 -7.04
CA LEU A 43 -4.54 1.02 -7.11
C LEU A 43 -5.09 2.28 -6.45
N ASP A 44 -4.44 2.77 -5.40
CA ASP A 44 -4.90 3.87 -4.57
C ASP A 44 -3.89 5.03 -4.50
N THR A 45 -4.34 6.17 -3.99
CA THR A 45 -3.50 7.37 -3.86
C THR A 45 -2.23 7.12 -3.05
N HIS A 46 -2.28 6.27 -2.02
CA HIS A 46 -1.11 5.98 -1.18
C HIS A 46 -0.03 5.27 -1.98
N SER A 47 -0.40 4.27 -2.79
CA SER A 47 0.54 3.56 -3.67
C SER A 47 1.26 4.51 -4.64
N PHE A 48 0.52 5.43 -5.26
CA PHE A 48 1.12 6.47 -6.12
C PHE A 48 2.04 7.39 -5.34
N ALA A 49 1.60 7.85 -4.16
CA ALA A 49 2.39 8.74 -3.32
C ALA A 49 3.74 8.11 -2.92
N THR A 50 3.74 6.84 -2.52
CA THR A 50 4.97 6.13 -2.13
C THR A 50 5.89 5.88 -3.32
N LEU A 51 5.36 5.45 -4.47
CA LEU A 51 6.16 5.22 -5.69
C LEU A 51 6.85 6.51 -6.16
N ILE A 52 6.12 7.63 -6.21
CA ILE A 52 6.68 8.93 -6.61
C ILE A 52 7.65 9.42 -5.53
N GLY A 53 7.32 9.29 -4.26
CA GLY A 53 8.17 9.71 -3.15
C GLY A 53 9.50 8.97 -3.09
N VAL A 54 9.57 7.73 -3.56
CA VAL A 54 10.81 6.95 -3.69
C VAL A 54 11.60 7.30 -4.95
N GLY A 55 10.94 7.88 -5.96
CA GLY A 55 11.66 8.37 -7.14
C GLY A 55 11.01 8.09 -8.49
N ALA A 56 9.84 7.48 -8.56
CA ALA A 56 9.15 7.31 -9.84
C ALA A 56 8.83 8.66 -10.48
N THR A 57 9.02 8.77 -11.80
CA THR A 57 8.64 9.95 -12.57
C THR A 57 7.21 9.83 -13.08
N THR A 58 6.86 8.66 -13.59
CA THR A 58 5.51 8.34 -14.08
C THR A 58 5.10 6.96 -13.59
N VAL A 59 3.79 6.77 -13.40
CA VAL A 59 3.22 5.49 -12.96
C VAL A 59 2.08 5.10 -13.90
N ASN A 60 2.17 3.90 -14.47
CA ASN A 60 1.12 3.27 -15.25
C ASN A 60 0.45 2.15 -14.43
N PRO A 61 -0.74 2.37 -13.88
CA PRO A 61 -1.47 1.40 -13.09
C PRO A 61 -2.34 0.50 -13.99
N TYR A 62 -1.73 -0.37 -14.78
CA TYR A 62 -2.45 -1.14 -15.81
C TYR A 62 -3.60 -1.97 -15.20
N LEU A 63 -3.42 -2.58 -14.04
CA LEU A 63 -4.46 -3.41 -13.40
C LEU A 63 -5.65 -2.56 -12.89
N ALA A 64 -5.41 -1.32 -12.47
CA ALA A 64 -6.49 -0.40 -12.13
C ALA A 64 -7.35 -0.07 -13.37
N PHE A 65 -6.71 0.17 -14.52
CA PHE A 65 -7.44 0.41 -15.78
C PHE A 65 -8.19 -0.83 -16.25
N ASP A 66 -7.59 -2.01 -16.17
CA ASP A 66 -8.26 -3.27 -16.49
C ASP A 66 -9.47 -3.52 -15.57
N SER A 67 -9.33 -3.21 -14.28
CA SER A 67 -10.43 -3.29 -13.30
C SER A 67 -11.56 -2.30 -13.61
N LEU A 68 -11.23 -1.09 -14.03
CA LEU A 68 -12.22 -0.10 -14.48
C LEU A 68 -12.95 -0.58 -15.73
N TYR A 69 -12.21 -1.12 -16.71
CA TYR A 69 -12.79 -1.68 -17.92
C TYR A 69 -13.77 -2.82 -17.63
N GLN A 70 -13.36 -3.78 -16.77
CA GLN A 70 -14.22 -4.90 -16.38
C GLN A 70 -15.50 -4.41 -15.67
N ARG A 71 -15.40 -3.42 -14.80
CA ARG A 71 -16.57 -2.84 -14.12
C ARG A 71 -17.47 -2.06 -15.07
N HIS A 72 -16.88 -1.33 -16.01
CA HIS A 72 -17.62 -0.63 -17.05
C HIS A 72 -18.39 -1.60 -17.96
N SER A 73 -17.75 -2.70 -18.40
CA SER A 73 -18.40 -3.73 -19.22
C SER A 73 -19.61 -4.38 -18.50
N LYS A 74 -19.56 -4.49 -17.17
CA LYS A 74 -20.66 -4.95 -16.31
C LYS A 74 -21.70 -3.86 -16.02
N LYS A 75 -21.62 -2.67 -16.64
CA LYS A 75 -22.51 -1.52 -16.44
C LYS A 75 -22.63 -1.03 -14.98
N LEU A 76 -21.58 -1.22 -14.17
CA LEU A 76 -21.59 -0.85 -12.76
C LEU A 76 -21.42 0.67 -12.55
N PHE A 77 -21.05 1.42 -13.57
CA PHE A 77 -20.85 2.87 -13.52
C PHE A 77 -22.00 3.66 -14.15
N GLY A 78 -23.14 3.01 -14.41
CA GLY A 78 -24.30 3.67 -15.02
C GLY A 78 -24.01 4.10 -16.46
N ASN A 79 -24.31 5.38 -16.79
CA ASN A 79 -24.24 5.89 -18.16
C ASN A 79 -22.87 6.54 -18.52
N PHE A 80 -21.86 6.43 -17.66
CA PHE A 80 -20.55 6.98 -17.96
C PHE A 80 -19.84 6.18 -19.07
N THR A 81 -19.15 6.91 -19.95
CA THR A 81 -18.24 6.29 -20.93
C THR A 81 -16.99 5.76 -20.22
N PHE A 82 -16.28 4.86 -20.86
CA PHE A 82 -15.03 4.33 -20.29
C PHE A 82 -13.99 5.43 -20.07
N ASP A 83 -13.83 6.35 -21.02
CA ASP A 83 -12.90 7.47 -20.93
C ASP A 83 -13.24 8.43 -19.79
N GLU A 84 -14.52 8.64 -19.52
CA GLU A 84 -14.96 9.41 -18.35
C GLU A 84 -14.59 8.70 -17.03
N CYS A 85 -14.75 7.37 -16.97
CA CYS A 85 -14.37 6.59 -15.80
C CYS A 85 -12.86 6.70 -15.53
N VAL A 86 -12.02 6.55 -16.57
CA VAL A 86 -10.58 6.71 -16.50
C VAL A 86 -10.19 8.13 -16.07
N SER A 87 -10.78 9.13 -16.69
CA SER A 87 -10.52 10.55 -16.37
C SER A 87 -10.87 10.88 -14.91
N ARG A 88 -11.98 10.36 -14.40
CA ARG A 88 -12.40 10.52 -13.00
C ARG A 88 -11.46 9.82 -12.03
N TYR A 89 -10.97 8.62 -12.37
CA TYR A 89 -9.98 7.92 -11.58
C TYR A 89 -8.66 8.71 -11.50
N ILE A 90 -8.13 9.15 -12.64
CA ILE A 90 -6.91 9.97 -12.69
C ILE A 90 -7.09 11.26 -11.87
N LYS A 91 -8.22 11.95 -12.05
CA LYS A 91 -8.54 13.17 -11.29
C LYS A 91 -8.57 12.88 -9.78
N SER A 92 -9.16 11.77 -9.36
CA SER A 92 -9.22 11.37 -7.94
C SER A 92 -7.83 11.14 -7.35
N VAL A 93 -6.96 10.41 -8.06
CA VAL A 93 -5.57 10.18 -7.64
C VAL A 93 -4.81 11.49 -7.56
N ASN A 94 -4.92 12.36 -8.58
CA ASN A 94 -4.24 13.66 -8.60
C ASN A 94 -4.68 14.56 -7.44
N LEU A 95 -5.98 14.65 -7.15
CA LEU A 95 -6.49 15.41 -6.01
C LEU A 95 -5.99 14.85 -4.67
N GLY A 96 -5.88 13.52 -4.57
CA GLY A 96 -5.31 12.86 -3.40
C GLY A 96 -3.82 13.19 -3.22
N LEU A 97 -3.03 13.17 -4.28
CA LEU A 97 -1.61 13.56 -4.26
C LEU A 97 -1.44 15.02 -3.87
N LEU A 98 -2.21 15.93 -4.47
CA LEU A 98 -2.20 17.35 -4.11
C LEU A 98 -2.54 17.56 -2.63
N LYS A 99 -3.49 16.82 -2.09
CA LYS A 99 -3.84 16.87 -0.67
C LYS A 99 -2.67 16.41 0.22
N ILE A 100 -1.96 15.35 -0.15
CA ILE A 100 -0.77 14.86 0.58
C ILE A 100 0.33 15.93 0.53
N MET A 101 0.65 16.45 -0.64
CA MET A 101 1.66 17.49 -0.83
C MET A 101 1.33 18.77 -0.05
N SER A 102 0.07 19.19 -0.09
CA SER A 102 -0.41 20.35 0.67
C SER A 102 -0.21 20.20 2.18
N LYS A 103 -0.47 19.01 2.73
CA LYS A 103 -0.22 18.73 4.15
C LYS A 103 1.26 18.73 4.51
N MET A 104 2.13 18.42 3.57
CA MET A 104 3.59 18.46 3.74
C MET A 104 4.19 19.86 3.46
N GLY A 105 3.39 20.81 2.97
CA GLY A 105 3.86 22.14 2.57
C GLY A 105 4.67 22.13 1.27
N ILE A 106 4.51 21.11 0.41
CA ILE A 106 5.23 20.97 -0.85
C ILE A 106 4.32 21.43 -2.00
N SER A 107 4.76 22.44 -2.74
CA SER A 107 3.98 23.04 -3.83
C SER A 107 4.25 22.44 -5.20
N VAL A 108 5.42 21.83 -5.43
CA VAL A 108 5.82 21.26 -6.71
C VAL A 108 6.19 19.79 -6.60
N LEU A 109 5.74 19.01 -7.57
CA LEU A 109 5.95 17.55 -7.59
C LEU A 109 7.43 17.15 -7.66
N SER A 110 8.26 17.97 -8.29
CA SER A 110 9.71 17.75 -8.37
C SER A 110 10.39 17.75 -7.00
N SER A 111 9.87 18.52 -6.04
CA SER A 111 10.37 18.55 -4.66
C SER A 111 9.83 17.39 -3.82
N TYR A 112 8.71 16.79 -4.22
CA TYR A 112 8.16 15.61 -3.58
C TYR A 112 8.84 14.33 -4.05
N ARG A 113 9.13 14.25 -5.35
CA ARG A 113 9.71 13.09 -6.01
C ARG A 113 11.11 12.76 -5.49
N GLY A 114 11.28 11.55 -4.96
CA GLY A 114 12.56 11.11 -4.39
C GLY A 114 12.93 11.81 -3.06
N GLY A 115 12.02 12.59 -2.48
CA GLY A 115 12.23 13.26 -1.21
C GLY A 115 12.26 12.35 0.01
N CYS A 116 11.89 11.06 -0.15
CA CYS A 116 11.89 10.05 0.90
C CYS A 116 11.17 10.48 2.19
N ASN A 117 10.09 11.24 2.05
CA ASN A 117 9.30 11.83 3.15
C ASN A 117 8.37 10.80 3.82
N PHE A 118 8.85 9.59 4.00
CA PHE A 118 8.10 8.48 4.60
C PHE A 118 8.86 7.89 5.77
N GLU A 119 8.13 7.33 6.70
CA GLU A 119 8.67 6.46 7.74
C GLU A 119 8.47 5.00 7.33
N THR A 120 9.54 4.22 7.37
CA THR A 120 9.49 2.80 7.06
C THR A 120 9.23 2.02 8.34
N VAL A 121 8.18 1.20 8.33
CA VAL A 121 7.78 0.36 9.45
C VAL A 121 7.80 -1.10 9.00
N GLY A 122 8.46 -1.95 9.79
CA GLY A 122 8.45 -3.40 9.57
C GLY A 122 9.43 -3.92 8.51
N LEU A 123 10.31 -3.07 7.96
CA LEU A 123 11.43 -3.50 7.12
C LEU A 123 12.75 -3.45 7.89
N SER A 124 13.67 -4.35 7.58
CA SER A 124 14.98 -4.33 8.21
C SER A 124 15.75 -3.04 7.89
N ARG A 125 16.49 -2.52 8.86
CA ARG A 125 17.29 -1.30 8.68
C ARG A 125 18.33 -1.41 7.58
N THR A 126 18.83 -2.62 7.29
CA THR A 126 19.72 -2.89 6.16
C THR A 126 19.03 -2.60 4.82
N ILE A 127 17.83 -3.13 4.61
CA ILE A 127 17.05 -2.84 3.39
C ILE A 127 16.81 -1.34 3.24
N VAL A 128 16.41 -0.69 4.32
CA VAL A 128 16.12 0.76 4.27
C VAL A 128 17.38 1.55 3.91
N LYS A 129 18.52 1.22 4.50
CA LYS A 129 19.80 1.86 4.20
C LYS A 129 20.24 1.66 2.74
N ASP A 130 20.03 0.47 2.19
CA ASP A 130 20.54 0.10 0.87
C ASP A 130 19.64 0.59 -0.27
N TYR A 131 18.31 0.51 -0.08
CA TYR A 131 17.33 0.80 -1.14
C TYR A 131 16.55 2.09 -0.94
N PHE A 132 16.46 2.59 0.28
CA PHE A 132 15.72 3.80 0.63
C PHE A 132 16.55 4.76 1.50
N PRO A 133 17.74 5.16 1.05
CA PRO A 133 18.61 6.03 1.85
C PRO A 133 17.88 7.34 2.18
N GLY A 134 18.01 7.77 3.43
CA GLY A 134 17.34 8.97 3.95
C GLY A 134 15.96 8.72 4.57
N MET A 135 15.37 7.55 4.38
CA MET A 135 14.13 7.21 5.08
C MET A 135 14.36 6.85 6.55
N LEU A 136 13.48 7.34 7.41
CA LEU A 136 13.48 7.02 8.83
C LEU A 136 12.91 5.61 9.05
N SER A 137 13.62 4.77 9.83
CA SER A 137 13.17 3.45 10.23
C SER A 137 13.28 3.28 11.75
N LYS A 138 12.19 3.58 12.45
CA LYS A 138 12.12 3.40 13.92
C LYS A 138 11.89 1.93 14.28
N ILE A 139 11.00 1.25 13.57
CA ILE A 139 10.62 -0.13 13.82
C ILE A 139 11.19 -1.01 12.71
N SER A 140 12.20 -1.80 13.08
CA SER A 140 12.79 -2.79 12.18
C SER A 140 11.88 -4.02 12.03
N GLY A 141 12.10 -4.82 10.98
CA GLY A 141 11.29 -6.01 10.72
C GLY A 141 11.94 -6.95 9.72
N ILE A 142 11.18 -7.38 8.71
CA ILE A 142 11.58 -8.40 7.75
C ILE A 142 12.72 -7.94 6.83
N GLY A 143 13.64 -8.87 6.54
CA GLY A 143 14.69 -8.71 5.54
C GLY A 143 14.25 -9.20 4.15
N LEU A 144 15.17 -9.19 3.18
CA LEU A 144 14.89 -9.63 1.79
C LEU A 144 14.32 -11.05 1.74
N LYS A 145 14.84 -11.97 2.53
CA LYS A 145 14.31 -13.36 2.61
C LYS A 145 12.85 -13.40 3.11
N GLY A 146 12.49 -12.51 4.04
CA GLY A 146 11.11 -12.40 4.52
C GLY A 146 10.17 -11.85 3.46
N ILE A 147 10.62 -10.85 2.69
CA ILE A 147 9.88 -10.28 1.56
C ILE A 147 9.70 -11.36 0.47
N GLU A 148 10.77 -12.06 0.10
CA GLU A 148 10.71 -13.16 -0.86
C GLU A 148 9.71 -14.22 -0.45
N LYS A 149 9.78 -14.70 0.81
CA LYS A 149 8.84 -15.69 1.34
C LYS A 149 7.39 -15.22 1.22
N LYS A 150 7.11 -13.97 1.60
CA LYS A 150 5.76 -13.40 1.53
C LYS A 150 5.23 -13.35 0.09
N ILE A 151 6.06 -12.90 -0.84
CA ILE A 151 5.67 -12.81 -2.26
C ILE A 151 5.44 -14.21 -2.84
N ARG A 152 6.33 -15.15 -2.52
CA ARG A 152 6.20 -16.55 -2.95
C ARG A 152 4.89 -17.16 -2.46
N THR A 153 4.52 -16.94 -1.20
CA THR A 153 3.25 -17.41 -0.65
C THR A 153 2.06 -16.83 -1.41
N ILE A 154 2.02 -15.50 -1.59
CA ILE A 154 0.92 -14.83 -2.32
C ILE A 154 0.85 -15.31 -3.78
N HIS A 155 2.01 -15.47 -4.43
CA HIS A 155 2.08 -15.96 -5.80
C HIS A 155 1.57 -17.39 -5.93
N GLN A 156 1.99 -18.28 -5.02
CA GLN A 156 1.50 -19.67 -4.99
C GLN A 156 -0.02 -19.72 -4.77
N GLU A 157 -0.54 -18.95 -3.82
CA GLU A 157 -1.98 -18.87 -3.57
C GLU A 157 -2.76 -18.36 -4.79
N ALA A 158 -2.20 -17.42 -5.57
CA ALA A 158 -2.84 -16.87 -6.75
C ALA A 158 -2.98 -17.90 -7.90
N PHE A 159 -2.10 -18.88 -7.97
CA PHE A 159 -2.12 -19.96 -8.97
C PHE A 159 -2.67 -21.29 -8.45
N LEU A 160 -3.06 -21.37 -7.17
CA LEU A 160 -3.79 -22.52 -6.65
C LEU A 160 -5.22 -22.47 -7.18
N ASP A 161 -5.60 -23.50 -7.92
CA ASP A 161 -6.81 -23.63 -8.75
C ASP A 161 -8.15 -23.61 -7.96
N ASN A 162 -8.13 -23.36 -6.67
CA ASN A 162 -9.23 -23.76 -5.79
C ASN A 162 -10.16 -22.66 -5.30
N SER A 163 -10.01 -21.41 -5.69
CA SER A 163 -11.04 -20.47 -5.29
C SER A 163 -11.15 -19.24 -6.21
N ASN A 164 -12.20 -19.24 -7.02
CA ASN A 164 -12.74 -18.01 -7.60
C ASN A 164 -13.30 -17.05 -6.51
N ILE A 165 -13.06 -17.34 -5.24
CA ILE A 165 -13.56 -16.57 -4.11
C ILE A 165 -12.43 -15.65 -3.63
N LEU A 166 -12.59 -14.38 -3.91
CA LEU A 166 -11.69 -13.35 -3.40
C LEU A 166 -11.81 -13.23 -1.87
N PRO A 167 -10.71 -12.93 -1.17
CA PRO A 167 -10.77 -12.68 0.26
C PRO A 167 -11.70 -11.49 0.56
N ILE A 168 -12.34 -11.52 1.74
CA ILE A 168 -13.34 -10.50 2.13
C ILE A 168 -12.73 -9.10 2.15
N GLY A 169 -11.43 -8.99 2.34
CA GLY A 169 -10.70 -7.73 2.44
C GLY A 169 -11.00 -7.01 3.76
N GLY A 170 -11.14 -5.70 3.71
CA GLY A 170 -11.41 -4.89 4.89
C GLY A 170 -10.19 -4.09 5.37
N ILE A 171 -9.18 -3.90 4.53
CA ILE A 171 -7.93 -3.17 4.86
C ILE A 171 -8.23 -1.73 5.29
N TYR A 172 -9.05 -1.01 4.52
CA TYR A 172 -9.35 0.40 4.80
C TYR A 172 -10.58 0.62 5.69
N ARG A 173 -11.45 -0.37 5.78
CA ARG A 173 -12.67 -0.32 6.56
C ARG A 173 -13.01 -1.69 7.10
N TYR A 174 -13.30 -1.77 8.40
CA TYR A 174 -13.70 -3.02 9.03
C TYR A 174 -14.82 -3.73 8.28
N ARG A 175 -14.61 -5.03 8.03
CA ARG A 175 -15.62 -5.96 7.52
C ARG A 175 -15.66 -7.20 8.39
N LYS A 176 -16.85 -7.69 8.67
CA LYS A 176 -17.02 -8.95 9.41
C LYS A 176 -16.33 -10.08 8.66
N ASN A 177 -15.52 -10.88 9.34
CA ASN A 177 -14.68 -11.97 8.79
C ASN A 177 -13.60 -11.52 7.79
N GLY A 178 -13.29 -10.22 7.72
CA GLY A 178 -12.17 -9.67 6.97
C GLY A 178 -10.95 -9.43 7.84
N GLU A 179 -10.11 -8.48 7.42
CA GLU A 179 -8.90 -8.07 8.14
C GLU A 179 -9.19 -7.65 9.59
N THR A 180 -8.28 -8.00 10.48
CA THR A 180 -8.37 -7.65 11.89
C THR A 180 -7.92 -6.21 12.10
N HIS A 181 -8.76 -5.37 12.71
CA HIS A 181 -8.43 -3.99 13.05
C HIS A 181 -8.26 -3.83 14.56
N GLN A 182 -7.32 -2.96 14.97
CA GLN A 182 -7.13 -2.62 16.37
C GLN A 182 -8.42 -2.04 16.99
N TYR A 183 -9.12 -1.18 16.25
CA TYR A 183 -10.40 -0.61 16.65
C TYR A 183 -11.55 -1.35 15.97
N GLN A 184 -11.88 -2.53 16.51
CA GLN A 184 -13.01 -3.31 16.02
C GLN A 184 -14.33 -2.84 16.67
N GLY A 185 -15.46 -3.08 16.00
CA GLY A 185 -16.78 -2.74 16.52
C GLY A 185 -17.05 -3.31 17.91
N LYS A 186 -16.55 -4.51 18.22
CA LYS A 186 -16.65 -5.13 19.54
C LYS A 186 -15.93 -4.30 20.62
N LEU A 187 -14.72 -3.82 20.36
CA LEU A 187 -13.96 -2.99 21.30
C LEU A 187 -14.65 -1.65 21.55
N ILE A 188 -15.13 -1.02 20.48
CA ILE A 188 -15.86 0.26 20.56
C ILE A 188 -17.15 0.08 21.38
N HIS A 189 -17.89 -0.99 21.13
CA HIS A 189 -19.12 -1.29 21.89
C HIS A 189 -18.84 -1.53 23.38
N LEU A 190 -17.81 -2.30 23.71
CA LEU A 190 -17.38 -2.50 25.11
C LEU A 190 -16.99 -1.18 25.79
N LEU A 191 -16.26 -0.32 25.09
CA LEU A 191 -15.90 1.00 25.60
C LEU A 191 -17.13 1.87 25.85
N GLN A 192 -18.05 1.94 24.90
CA GLN A 192 -19.29 2.71 25.03
C GLN A 192 -20.15 2.18 26.17
N THR A 193 -20.26 0.86 26.31
CA THR A 193 -21.02 0.23 27.40
C THR A 193 -20.37 0.52 28.73
N ALA A 194 -19.04 0.39 28.85
CA ALA A 194 -18.31 0.68 30.08
C ALA A 194 -18.49 2.12 30.56
N VAL A 195 -18.41 3.07 29.63
CA VAL A 195 -18.60 4.50 29.90
C VAL A 195 -20.06 4.79 30.28
N GLY A 196 -21.02 4.25 29.52
CA GLY A 196 -22.46 4.48 29.78
C GLY A 196 -22.94 3.88 31.13
N GLN A 197 -22.35 2.77 31.57
CA GLN A 197 -22.69 2.11 32.83
C GLN A 197 -21.78 2.53 33.99
N GLY A 198 -20.77 3.35 33.76
CA GLY A 198 -19.76 3.70 34.79
C GLY A 198 -18.96 2.48 35.27
N SER A 199 -18.91 1.39 34.51
CA SER A 199 -18.30 0.13 34.89
C SER A 199 -16.86 0.02 34.41
N TYR A 200 -15.91 0.25 35.31
CA TYR A 200 -14.48 0.10 35.03
C TYR A 200 -14.08 -1.36 34.70
N CYS A 201 -14.79 -2.33 35.27
CA CYS A 201 -14.52 -3.75 35.02
C CYS A 201 -14.69 -4.15 33.56
N LEU A 202 -15.62 -3.55 32.81
CA LEU A 202 -15.80 -3.81 31.37
C LEU A 202 -14.63 -3.33 30.54
N LEU A 203 -13.96 -2.25 30.95
CA LEU A 203 -12.73 -1.78 30.30
C LEU A 203 -11.56 -2.73 30.55
N TYR A 204 -11.49 -3.32 31.73
CA TYR A 204 -10.44 -4.24 32.13
C TYR A 204 -10.51 -5.58 31.40
N THR A 205 -11.69 -6.02 31.04
CA THR A 205 -11.94 -7.28 30.31
C THR A 205 -11.92 -7.09 28.80
N SER A 206 -11.81 -5.83 28.32
CA SER A 206 -11.70 -5.57 26.87
C SER A 206 -10.35 -6.07 26.36
N PRO A 207 -10.30 -6.71 25.16
CA PRO A 207 -9.05 -7.11 24.55
C PRO A 207 -8.20 -5.86 24.25
N SER A 208 -7.16 -5.66 25.04
CA SER A 208 -6.24 -4.52 24.94
C SER A 208 -5.02 -4.91 24.07
N PRO A 209 -4.46 -3.99 23.30
CA PRO A 209 -3.17 -4.21 22.64
C PRO A 209 -2.02 -4.53 23.61
N ARG A 210 -2.23 -4.27 24.92
CA ARG A 210 -1.29 -4.64 25.98
C ARG A 210 -1.41 -6.10 26.43
N ASP A 211 -2.43 -6.82 25.99
CA ASP A 211 -2.57 -8.24 26.30
C ASP A 211 -1.45 -9.01 25.59
N LYS A 212 -0.58 -9.66 26.37
CA LYS A 212 0.60 -10.40 25.84
C LYS A 212 0.25 -11.43 24.76
N ARG A 213 -0.99 -11.88 24.72
CA ARG A 213 -1.50 -12.81 23.69
C ARG A 213 -1.82 -12.15 22.36
N GLN A 214 -2.07 -10.84 22.32
CA GLN A 214 -2.31 -10.08 21.10
C GLN A 214 -1.03 -9.43 20.54
N CYS A 215 0.04 -9.31 21.34
CA CYS A 215 1.34 -8.85 20.87
C CYS A 215 2.11 -9.89 20.03
N ARG A 216 1.56 -11.06 19.82
CA ARG A 216 2.08 -12.10 18.92
C ARG A 216 1.32 -12.15 17.60
N MET A 217 1.06 -11.00 17.00
CA MET A 217 0.72 -11.01 15.58
C MET A 217 2.02 -11.07 14.76
N PRO A 218 2.06 -12.00 13.77
CA PRO A 218 3.26 -12.24 12.96
C PRO A 218 3.64 -11.04 12.09
#